data_9e0991bcfc7ab94de383c55695ac2885
#
_entry.id   9e0991bcfc7ab94de383c55695ac2885
#
_cell.length_a   1.000
_cell.length_b   1.000
_cell.length_c   1.000
_cell.angle_alpha   90.00
_cell.angle_beta   90.00
_cell.angle_gamma   90.00
#
_symmetry.space_group_name_H-M   'P 1'
#
loop_
_entity.id
_entity.type
_entity.pdbx_description
1 polymer ?
#
loop_
_entity_poly.entity_id
_entity_poly.type
_entity_poly.pdbx_seq_one_letter_code
_entity_poly.pdbx_strand_id
1 'polypeptide(L)'
;MRNLLLLPLIASFALAQQAAPQGPVSAAAPGGRAAAAAPAMSPGGNANDEMLKQVDDLMWQLKLQDVASVDKFAYTSLPPARETNPTAQGAGNPMIVYAYSFIPKNLDKTKPHPLIVFVHGGVHSSFLSGGEGNGAHLIRELIEQGYTVVAPDYRGSTGYGQGYYRAIDYGGRENDDVFAARAWMLETYKFLDPRRVGIMGWSHGGMITLMNIFQHADSFACAYAGVPVSDLVARMGYKTDSYRKIFSDSIGKDANDNVKEYLKRSPYTYAAKLATPLLIHSNTIDEDVNVLEVQHLIAALKAEGKQFESKIYEAAPGGHHFNRIDSRLARESRAEVYTFLRRYLKP
;
A
#
# COMPACT_ATOMS: atom_id res chain seq x y z
N MET A 1 53.82 14.54 -49.83
CA MET A 1 53.59 15.84 -50.49
C MET A 1 52.27 16.42 -49.99
N ARG A 2 52.39 17.58 -49.32
CA ARG A 2 51.48 18.67 -49.11
C ARG A 2 49.99 18.33 -48.86
N ASN A 3 49.57 18.35 -47.60
CA ASN A 3 48.89 19.37 -46.81
C ASN A 3 47.97 20.34 -47.57
N LEU A 4 46.72 20.39 -47.15
CA LEU A 4 46.08 21.70 -46.82
C LEU A 4 44.91 21.48 -45.79
N LEU A 5 45.09 22.10 -44.62
CA LEU A 5 44.09 22.38 -43.61
C LEU A 5 43.15 23.49 -44.07
N LEU A 6 41.87 23.38 -43.83
CA LEU A 6 40.93 24.50 -43.88
C LEU A 6 40.05 24.46 -42.61
N LEU A 7 40.31 25.42 -41.73
CA LEU A 7 39.45 25.84 -40.60
C LEU A 7 38.36 26.81 -41.10
N PRO A 8 37.13 26.76 -40.62
CA PRO A 8 36.22 27.90 -40.74
C PRO A 8 36.21 28.76 -39.48
N LEU A 9 36.36 30.05 -39.70
CA LEU A 9 36.13 31.15 -38.76
C LEU A 9 34.68 31.17 -38.29
N ILE A 10 34.47 31.20 -36.99
CA ILE A 10 33.18 31.57 -36.38
C ILE A 10 33.32 33.00 -35.89
N ALA A 11 32.59 33.90 -36.49
CA ALA A 11 32.47 35.31 -36.09
C ALA A 11 31.47 35.43 -34.91
N SER A 12 31.95 35.95 -33.80
CA SER A 12 31.14 36.32 -32.62
C SER A 12 30.48 37.67 -32.85
N PHE A 13 29.15 37.73 -32.88
CA PHE A 13 28.40 38.98 -32.74
C PHE A 13 28.06 39.19 -31.27
N ALA A 14 28.65 40.19 -30.67
CA ALA A 14 28.27 40.71 -29.35
C ALA A 14 27.17 41.76 -29.53
N LEU A 15 25.96 41.48 -29.04
CA LEU A 15 24.91 42.49 -28.88
C LEU A 15 25.02 43.07 -27.45
N ALA A 16 25.33 44.33 -27.38
CA ALA A 16 25.25 45.11 -26.14
C ALA A 16 23.77 45.39 -25.83
N GLN A 17 23.30 44.88 -24.72
CA GLN A 17 21.97 45.23 -24.16
C GLN A 17 22.17 46.27 -23.07
N GLN A 18 21.60 47.45 -23.27
CA GLN A 18 21.54 48.57 -22.32
C GLN A 18 20.68 48.18 -21.11
N ALA A 19 21.20 48.41 -19.91
CA ALA A 19 20.47 48.23 -18.67
C ALA A 19 19.47 49.36 -18.43
N ALA A 20 18.22 49.02 -18.15
CA ALA A 20 17.21 49.95 -17.65
C ALA A 20 17.31 50.05 -16.11
N PRO A 21 16.94 51.20 -15.49
CA PRO A 21 17.12 51.44 -14.06
C PRO A 21 16.12 50.60 -13.24
N GLN A 22 16.63 49.92 -12.22
CA GLN A 22 15.85 49.15 -11.26
C GLN A 22 15.16 50.06 -10.24
N GLY A 23 13.84 50.03 -10.15
CA GLY A 23 13.08 50.58 -9.05
C GLY A 23 13.15 49.68 -7.79
N PRO A 24 12.72 50.18 -6.61
CA PRO A 24 12.97 49.50 -5.34
C PRO A 24 12.26 48.14 -5.25
N VAL A 25 13.04 47.13 -4.91
CA VAL A 25 12.58 45.76 -4.70
C VAL A 25 11.79 45.67 -3.38
N SER A 26 10.48 45.51 -3.47
CA SER A 26 9.64 45.15 -2.34
C SER A 26 9.96 43.72 -1.93
N ALA A 27 10.36 43.50 -0.69
CA ALA A 27 10.55 42.15 -0.12
C ALA A 27 9.23 41.40 -0.08
N ALA A 28 9.03 40.46 -0.99
CA ALA A 28 7.92 39.51 -0.92
C ALA A 28 8.23 38.50 0.19
N ALA A 29 7.27 38.33 1.10
CA ALA A 29 7.26 37.27 2.09
C ALA A 29 7.38 35.90 1.41
N PRO A 30 8.00 34.89 2.06
CA PRO A 30 8.10 33.55 1.49
C PRO A 30 6.70 32.98 1.31
N GLY A 31 6.25 32.93 0.05
CA GLY A 31 4.99 32.27 -0.32
C GLY A 31 5.06 30.81 0.08
N GLY A 32 4.21 30.42 1.03
CA GLY A 32 3.97 29.03 1.34
C GLY A 32 3.62 28.31 0.03
N ARG A 33 4.39 27.30 -0.33
CA ARG A 33 4.03 26.36 -1.38
C ARG A 33 2.67 25.79 -1.00
N ALA A 34 1.65 26.10 -1.76
CA ALA A 34 0.37 25.42 -1.64
C ALA A 34 0.67 23.92 -1.71
N ALA A 35 0.29 23.20 -0.66
CA ALA A 35 0.31 21.75 -0.68
C ALA A 35 -0.42 21.31 -1.95
N ALA A 36 0.25 20.52 -2.78
CA ALA A 36 -0.37 19.98 -3.97
C ALA A 36 -1.65 19.28 -3.50
N ALA A 37 -2.79 19.75 -3.99
CA ALA A 37 -4.06 19.11 -3.72
C ALA A 37 -3.89 17.64 -4.10
N ALA A 38 -4.21 16.73 -3.18
CA ALA A 38 -4.28 15.32 -3.52
C ALA A 38 -5.09 15.19 -4.82
N PRO A 39 -4.62 14.42 -5.81
CA PRO A 39 -5.30 14.30 -7.09
C PRO A 39 -6.76 13.95 -6.79
N ALA A 40 -7.67 14.74 -7.34
CA ALA A 40 -9.10 14.47 -7.23
C ALA A 40 -9.29 13.02 -7.66
N MET A 41 -9.75 12.16 -6.73
CA MET A 41 -10.02 10.76 -7.03
C MET A 41 -11.01 10.73 -8.19
N SER A 42 -10.53 10.33 -9.36
CA SER A 42 -11.40 10.06 -10.49
C SER A 42 -12.45 9.06 -10.00
N PRO A 43 -13.74 9.24 -10.34
CA PRO A 43 -14.74 8.25 -10.00
C PRO A 43 -14.30 6.93 -10.65
N GLY A 44 -13.73 6.03 -9.83
CA GLY A 44 -13.14 4.77 -10.27
C GLY A 44 -14.17 3.90 -10.99
N GLY A 45 -13.71 3.15 -11.97
CA GLY A 45 -14.52 2.19 -12.70
C GLY A 45 -15.06 2.69 -14.02
N ASN A 46 -14.31 3.52 -14.72
CA ASN A 46 -14.55 3.75 -16.14
C ASN A 46 -13.77 2.74 -17.00
N ALA A 47 -14.13 2.61 -18.26
CA ALA A 47 -13.48 1.69 -19.21
C ALA A 47 -11.96 1.94 -19.36
N ASN A 48 -11.50 3.17 -19.11
CA ASN A 48 -10.09 3.51 -19.17
C ASN A 48 -9.31 2.87 -17.99
N ASP A 49 -9.88 2.85 -16.78
CA ASP A 49 -9.23 2.23 -15.62
C ASP A 49 -9.09 0.71 -15.81
N GLU A 50 -10.12 0.09 -16.41
CA GLU A 50 -10.08 -1.34 -16.74
C GLU A 50 -9.03 -1.65 -17.81
N MET A 51 -8.96 -0.82 -18.86
CA MET A 51 -7.94 -0.96 -19.90
C MET A 51 -6.53 -0.75 -19.34
N LEU A 52 -6.32 0.29 -18.52
CA LEU A 52 -5.03 0.55 -17.88
C LEU A 52 -4.61 -0.62 -16.99
N LYS A 53 -5.54 -1.23 -16.26
CA LYS A 53 -5.27 -2.42 -15.44
C LYS A 53 -4.88 -3.62 -16.30
N GLN A 54 -5.55 -3.85 -17.44
CA GLN A 54 -5.19 -4.93 -18.38
C GLN A 54 -3.80 -4.73 -19.00
N VAL A 55 -3.45 -3.48 -19.33
CA VAL A 55 -2.09 -3.15 -19.80
C VAL A 55 -1.07 -3.41 -18.70
N ASP A 56 -1.37 -3.03 -17.46
CA ASP A 56 -0.47 -3.25 -16.33
C ASP A 56 -0.30 -4.74 -16.00
N ASP A 57 -1.30 -5.58 -16.24
CA ASP A 57 -1.17 -7.04 -16.13
C ASP A 57 -0.04 -7.58 -17.02
N LEU A 58 0.11 -7.05 -18.23
CA LEU A 58 1.23 -7.38 -19.13
C LEU A 58 2.56 -6.82 -18.62
N MET A 59 2.52 -5.62 -18.02
CA MET A 59 3.72 -4.99 -17.47
C MET A 59 4.27 -5.76 -16.25
N TRP A 60 3.44 -6.37 -15.42
CA TRP A 60 3.87 -7.27 -14.35
C TRP A 60 4.69 -8.44 -14.91
N GLN A 61 4.19 -9.09 -15.97
CA GLN A 61 4.92 -10.16 -16.67
C GLN A 61 6.26 -9.65 -17.17
N LEU A 62 6.26 -8.54 -17.92
CA LEU A 62 7.46 -7.98 -18.53
C LEU A 62 8.53 -7.63 -17.49
N LYS A 63 8.13 -7.06 -16.34
CA LYS A 63 9.08 -6.59 -15.32
C LYS A 63 9.63 -7.69 -14.42
N LEU A 64 8.95 -8.82 -14.27
CA LEU A 64 9.32 -9.86 -13.31
C LEU A 64 9.54 -11.23 -13.92
N GLN A 65 9.30 -11.42 -15.24
CA GLN A 65 9.44 -12.71 -15.91
C GLN A 65 10.85 -13.33 -15.83
N ASP A 66 11.87 -12.55 -15.56
CA ASP A 66 13.23 -13.05 -15.37
C ASP A 66 13.42 -13.76 -14.02
N VAL A 67 12.72 -13.31 -12.96
CA VAL A 67 12.89 -13.82 -11.59
C VAL A 67 11.68 -14.61 -11.07
N ALA A 68 10.47 -14.38 -11.59
CA ALA A 68 9.24 -14.99 -11.08
C ALA A 68 8.33 -15.53 -12.18
N SER A 69 7.56 -16.58 -11.85
CA SER A 69 6.29 -16.86 -12.52
C SER A 69 5.23 -15.93 -11.93
N VAL A 70 4.61 -15.14 -12.79
CA VAL A 70 3.55 -14.20 -12.43
C VAL A 70 2.23 -14.73 -12.95
N ASP A 71 1.24 -14.84 -12.09
CA ASP A 71 -0.10 -15.24 -12.46
C ASP A 71 -1.14 -14.32 -11.83
N LYS A 72 -2.22 -14.04 -12.56
CA LYS A 72 -3.38 -13.32 -12.06
C LYS A 72 -4.53 -14.31 -11.95
N PHE A 73 -5.12 -14.41 -10.77
CA PHE A 73 -6.19 -15.34 -10.49
C PHE A 73 -7.36 -14.67 -9.77
N ALA A 74 -8.46 -15.38 -9.69
CA ALA A 74 -9.65 -14.96 -8.97
C ALA A 74 -10.01 -16.01 -7.91
N TYR A 75 -10.55 -15.56 -6.80
CA TYR A 75 -11.04 -16.40 -5.71
C TYR A 75 -12.31 -15.82 -5.11
N THR A 76 -13.01 -16.59 -4.30
CA THR A 76 -14.24 -16.14 -3.64
C THR A 76 -13.95 -15.62 -2.24
N SER A 77 -14.69 -14.58 -1.86
CA SER A 77 -14.69 -14.01 -0.52
C SER A 77 -16.12 -13.74 -0.06
N LEU A 78 -16.29 -13.17 1.14
CA LEU A 78 -17.60 -12.86 1.68
C LEU A 78 -18.43 -11.97 0.74
N PRO A 79 -19.76 -12.09 0.73
CA PRO A 79 -20.64 -11.20 -0.04
C PRO A 79 -20.36 -9.72 0.22
N PRO A 80 -20.84 -8.79 -0.61
CA PRO A 80 -20.79 -7.34 -0.32
C PRO A 80 -21.36 -7.04 1.07
N ALA A 81 -20.76 -6.09 1.80
CA ALA A 81 -21.25 -5.69 3.12
C ALA A 81 -22.62 -5.02 3.05
N ARG A 82 -22.92 -4.41 1.90
CA ARG A 82 -24.17 -3.73 1.60
C ARG A 82 -24.69 -4.20 0.26
N GLU A 83 -25.91 -4.74 0.25
CA GLU A 83 -26.61 -5.09 -0.96
C GLU A 83 -27.38 -3.87 -1.49
N THR A 84 -27.07 -3.44 -2.69
CA THR A 84 -27.78 -2.33 -3.35
C THR A 84 -29.14 -2.75 -3.88
N ASN A 85 -29.30 -4.04 -4.19
CA ASN A 85 -30.57 -4.64 -4.60
C ASN A 85 -30.74 -6.03 -3.98
N PRO A 86 -31.28 -6.11 -2.75
CA PRO A 86 -31.39 -7.37 -2.01
C PRO A 86 -32.37 -8.37 -2.65
N THR A 87 -33.18 -7.95 -3.60
CA THR A 87 -34.11 -8.80 -4.35
C THR A 87 -33.58 -9.27 -5.71
N ALA A 88 -32.36 -8.82 -6.09
CA ALA A 88 -31.74 -9.28 -7.32
C ALA A 88 -31.35 -10.75 -7.25
N GLN A 89 -31.43 -11.45 -8.37
CA GLN A 89 -30.86 -12.78 -8.51
C GLN A 89 -29.34 -12.69 -8.29
N GLY A 90 -28.82 -13.31 -7.27
CA GLY A 90 -27.43 -13.22 -6.88
C GLY A 90 -27.14 -12.32 -5.68
N ALA A 91 -28.16 -11.67 -5.10
CA ALA A 91 -28.02 -11.04 -3.79
C ALA A 91 -27.51 -12.05 -2.75
N GLY A 92 -26.51 -11.66 -1.96
CA GLY A 92 -25.86 -12.53 -0.98
C GLY A 92 -24.84 -13.52 -1.58
N ASN A 93 -24.59 -13.51 -2.88
CA ASN A 93 -23.54 -14.34 -3.46
C ASN A 93 -22.14 -13.91 -2.99
N PRO A 94 -21.20 -14.86 -2.82
CA PRO A 94 -19.81 -14.56 -2.58
C PRO A 94 -19.24 -13.59 -3.63
N MET A 95 -18.41 -12.66 -3.18
CA MET A 95 -17.73 -11.74 -4.07
C MET A 95 -16.54 -12.44 -4.74
N ILE A 96 -16.35 -12.20 -6.03
CA ILE A 96 -15.13 -12.59 -6.73
C ILE A 96 -14.07 -11.51 -6.49
N VAL A 97 -12.92 -11.92 -5.99
CA VAL A 97 -11.77 -11.04 -5.70
C VAL A 97 -10.59 -11.47 -6.56
N TYR A 98 -9.80 -10.51 -7.01
CA TYR A 98 -8.64 -10.75 -7.88
C TYR A 98 -7.34 -10.60 -7.10
N ALA A 99 -6.33 -11.37 -7.48
CA ALA A 99 -4.99 -11.26 -6.92
C ALA A 99 -3.92 -11.63 -7.95
N TYR A 100 -2.68 -11.22 -7.65
CA TYR A 100 -1.50 -11.74 -8.31
C TYR A 100 -0.77 -12.72 -7.39
N SER A 101 -0.23 -13.78 -7.98
CA SER A 101 0.79 -14.61 -7.35
C SER A 101 2.13 -14.41 -8.05
N PHE A 102 3.19 -14.30 -7.26
CA PHE A 102 4.56 -14.20 -7.72
C PHE A 102 5.35 -15.33 -7.08
N ILE A 103 5.80 -16.29 -7.90
CA ILE A 103 6.50 -17.48 -7.43
C ILE A 103 7.92 -17.45 -7.99
N PRO A 104 8.99 -17.50 -7.16
CA PRO A 104 10.37 -17.51 -7.66
C PRO A 104 10.57 -18.64 -8.66
N LYS A 105 11.22 -18.35 -9.82
CA LYS A 105 11.42 -19.35 -10.88
C LYS A 105 12.28 -20.54 -10.46
N ASN A 106 13.27 -20.28 -9.62
CA ASN A 106 14.25 -21.28 -9.18
C ASN A 106 13.85 -21.97 -7.87
N LEU A 107 12.56 -21.92 -7.50
CA LEU A 107 12.07 -22.50 -6.28
C LEU A 107 12.04 -24.03 -6.36
N ASP A 108 12.67 -24.71 -5.38
CA ASP A 108 12.57 -26.18 -5.22
C ASP A 108 11.23 -26.55 -4.60
N LYS A 109 10.21 -26.73 -5.43
CA LYS A 109 8.85 -27.05 -5.01
C LYS A 109 8.68 -28.39 -4.26
N THR A 110 9.76 -29.17 -4.08
CA THR A 110 9.76 -30.36 -3.26
C THR A 110 9.96 -30.05 -1.76
N LYS A 111 10.33 -28.81 -1.44
CA LYS A 111 10.52 -28.29 -0.09
C LYS A 111 9.42 -27.32 0.30
N PRO A 112 9.15 -27.18 1.61
CA PRO A 112 8.20 -26.15 2.08
C PRO A 112 8.81 -24.74 1.98
N HIS A 113 8.02 -23.78 1.48
CA HIS A 113 8.44 -22.39 1.28
C HIS A 113 7.55 -21.39 2.00
N PRO A 114 8.07 -20.21 2.38
CA PRO A 114 7.29 -19.16 3.00
C PRO A 114 6.41 -18.41 1.97
N LEU A 115 5.30 -17.88 2.47
CA LEU A 115 4.39 -17.01 1.75
C LEU A 115 4.40 -15.61 2.38
N ILE A 116 4.41 -14.57 1.57
CA ILE A 116 4.09 -13.21 1.99
C ILE A 116 2.75 -12.79 1.38
N VAL A 117 1.81 -12.37 2.20
CA VAL A 117 0.62 -11.66 1.79
C VAL A 117 0.96 -10.18 1.77
N PHE A 118 1.07 -9.60 0.58
CA PHE A 118 1.42 -8.19 0.41
C PHE A 118 0.15 -7.40 0.10
N VAL A 119 -0.19 -6.43 0.96
CA VAL A 119 -1.44 -5.68 0.91
C VAL A 119 -1.16 -4.25 0.44
N HIS A 120 -1.80 -3.82 -0.65
CA HIS A 120 -1.63 -2.46 -1.16
C HIS A 120 -2.29 -1.41 -0.26
N GLY A 121 -1.76 -0.18 -0.28
CA GLY A 121 -2.35 0.99 0.35
C GLY A 121 -3.38 1.68 -0.55
N GLY A 122 -4.02 2.73 -0.02
CA GLY A 122 -5.07 3.45 -0.71
C GLY A 122 -6.37 2.65 -0.79
N VAL A 123 -7.48 3.24 -0.37
CA VAL A 123 -8.79 2.57 -0.32
C VAL A 123 -9.22 2.10 -1.71
N HIS A 124 -9.03 2.99 -2.69
CA HIS A 124 -9.34 2.78 -4.09
C HIS A 124 -8.07 2.81 -4.95
N SER A 125 -7.07 2.05 -4.54
CA SER A 125 -5.87 1.76 -5.34
C SER A 125 -5.96 0.36 -5.93
N SER A 126 -4.87 -0.14 -6.46
CA SER A 126 -4.66 -1.52 -6.89
C SER A 126 -3.16 -1.78 -6.97
N PHE A 127 -2.76 -3.03 -7.13
CA PHE A 127 -1.38 -3.35 -7.48
C PHE A 127 -1.11 -2.90 -8.91
N LEU A 128 -0.19 -1.93 -9.06
CA LEU A 128 0.30 -1.43 -10.35
C LEU A 128 1.81 -1.59 -10.42
N SER A 129 2.30 -2.18 -11.49
CA SER A 129 3.71 -2.52 -11.67
C SER A 129 4.65 -1.31 -11.69
N GLY A 130 4.12 -0.13 -12.03
CA GLY A 130 4.81 1.15 -12.02
C GLY A 130 4.50 2.02 -10.81
N GLY A 131 3.64 1.56 -9.90
CA GLY A 131 3.18 2.37 -8.76
C GLY A 131 4.27 2.62 -7.72
N GLU A 132 4.34 3.86 -7.23
CA GLU A 132 5.10 4.17 -6.03
C GLU A 132 4.44 3.48 -4.84
N GLY A 133 5.18 2.63 -4.16
CA GLY A 133 4.72 1.97 -2.94
C GLY A 133 4.10 0.59 -3.08
N ASN A 134 3.72 0.16 -4.28
CA ASN A 134 3.25 -1.21 -4.54
C ASN A 134 3.88 -1.77 -5.82
N GLY A 135 4.94 -1.13 -6.31
CA GLY A 135 5.50 -1.41 -7.62
C GLY A 135 6.33 -2.69 -7.69
N ALA A 136 6.67 -3.06 -8.93
CA ALA A 136 7.40 -4.28 -9.24
C ALA A 136 8.76 -4.39 -8.53
N HIS A 137 9.38 -3.26 -8.16
CA HIS A 137 10.66 -3.28 -7.45
C HIS A 137 10.56 -3.90 -6.05
N LEU A 138 9.47 -3.62 -5.30
CA LEU A 138 9.27 -4.22 -3.97
C LEU A 138 8.98 -5.72 -4.07
N ILE A 139 8.17 -6.11 -5.05
CA ILE A 139 7.90 -7.53 -5.32
C ILE A 139 9.19 -8.24 -5.71
N ARG A 140 10.02 -7.65 -6.60
CA ARG A 140 11.32 -8.20 -7.00
C ARG A 140 12.23 -8.42 -5.79
N GLU A 141 12.38 -7.41 -4.92
CA GLU A 141 13.20 -7.52 -3.71
C GLU A 141 12.79 -8.71 -2.82
N LEU A 142 11.49 -9.01 -2.73
CA LEU A 142 10.98 -10.17 -1.97
C LEU A 142 11.24 -11.49 -2.70
N ILE A 143 10.99 -11.53 -4.00
CA ILE A 143 11.20 -12.73 -4.84
C ILE A 143 12.68 -13.15 -4.85
N GLU A 144 13.59 -12.19 -4.99
CA GLU A 144 15.04 -12.43 -4.97
C GLU A 144 15.55 -12.94 -3.63
N GLN A 145 14.79 -12.71 -2.54
CA GLN A 145 15.04 -13.29 -1.23
C GLN A 145 14.41 -14.68 -1.03
N GLY A 146 13.71 -15.21 -2.02
CA GLY A 146 13.13 -16.56 -1.96
C GLY A 146 11.68 -16.63 -1.46
N TYR A 147 11.01 -15.50 -1.28
CA TYR A 147 9.61 -15.50 -0.86
C TYR A 147 8.67 -15.73 -2.06
N THR A 148 7.66 -16.57 -1.88
CA THR A 148 6.44 -16.51 -2.69
C THR A 148 5.57 -15.37 -2.19
N VAL A 149 4.99 -14.58 -3.10
CA VAL A 149 4.17 -13.42 -2.74
C VAL A 149 2.77 -13.57 -3.36
N VAL A 150 1.74 -13.26 -2.57
CA VAL A 150 0.39 -13.00 -3.05
C VAL A 150 0.01 -11.56 -2.81
N ALA A 151 -0.55 -10.91 -3.82
CA ALA A 151 -0.91 -9.51 -3.81
C ALA A 151 -2.39 -9.34 -4.21
N PRO A 152 -3.34 -9.38 -3.23
CA PRO A 152 -4.76 -9.24 -3.52
C PRO A 152 -5.14 -7.79 -3.82
N ASP A 153 -5.86 -7.59 -4.92
CA ASP A 153 -6.63 -6.39 -5.20
C ASP A 153 -8.00 -6.55 -4.52
N TYR A 154 -8.07 -6.30 -3.21
CA TYR A 154 -9.28 -6.48 -2.40
C TYR A 154 -10.44 -5.61 -2.89
N ARG A 155 -11.68 -5.90 -2.43
CA ARG A 155 -12.87 -5.09 -2.78
C ARG A 155 -12.62 -3.59 -2.64
N GLY A 156 -13.11 -2.79 -3.57
CA GLY A 156 -12.83 -1.34 -3.64
C GLY A 156 -11.64 -0.98 -4.51
N SER A 157 -10.79 -1.94 -4.93
CA SER A 157 -9.67 -1.66 -5.84
C SER A 157 -10.15 -1.17 -7.20
N THR A 158 -9.32 -0.32 -7.85
CA THR A 158 -9.56 0.20 -9.20
C THR A 158 -9.20 -0.80 -10.28
N GLY A 159 -9.78 -0.63 -11.47
CA GLY A 159 -9.50 -1.46 -12.66
C GLY A 159 -10.37 -2.70 -12.81
N TYR A 160 -11.41 -2.84 -11.99
CA TYR A 160 -12.34 -3.98 -11.98
C TYR A 160 -13.81 -3.56 -12.11
N GLY A 161 -14.06 -2.33 -12.56
CA GLY A 161 -15.38 -1.77 -12.77
C GLY A 161 -16.03 -1.14 -11.52
N GLN A 162 -17.11 -0.39 -11.77
CA GLN A 162 -17.82 0.39 -10.74
C GLN A 162 -18.38 -0.46 -9.60
N GLY A 163 -18.89 -1.66 -9.90
CA GLY A 163 -19.43 -2.55 -8.88
C GLY A 163 -18.37 -2.97 -7.86
N TYR A 164 -17.18 -3.29 -8.35
CA TYR A 164 -16.04 -3.66 -7.53
C TYR A 164 -15.55 -2.48 -6.67
N TYR A 165 -15.41 -1.31 -7.30
CA TYR A 165 -15.04 -0.06 -6.64
C TYR A 165 -15.97 0.27 -5.47
N ARG A 166 -17.28 0.20 -5.68
CA ARG A 166 -18.29 0.52 -4.65
C ARG A 166 -18.47 -0.55 -3.58
N ALA A 167 -17.90 -1.72 -3.76
CA ALA A 167 -17.99 -2.82 -2.80
C ALA A 167 -17.10 -2.63 -1.56
N ILE A 168 -16.28 -1.58 -1.50
CA ILE A 168 -15.46 -1.26 -0.33
C ILE A 168 -16.30 -1.18 0.95
N ASP A 169 -15.76 -1.70 2.04
CA ASP A 169 -16.36 -1.67 3.38
C ASP A 169 -15.37 -1.13 4.42
N TYR A 170 -14.71 -0.09 4.14
CA TYR A 170 -13.54 0.54 4.78
C TYR A 170 -13.25 0.07 6.22
N GLY A 171 -12.22 -0.75 6.41
CA GLY A 171 -11.87 -1.39 7.69
C GLY A 171 -12.75 -2.58 8.05
N GLY A 172 -13.55 -3.08 7.10
CA GLY A 172 -14.44 -4.22 7.24
C GLY A 172 -14.05 -5.41 6.39
N ARG A 173 -14.87 -5.75 5.40
CA ARG A 173 -14.77 -7.01 4.63
C ARG A 173 -13.57 -7.09 3.68
N GLU A 174 -12.90 -6.00 3.36
CA GLU A 174 -11.61 -6.08 2.65
C GLU A 174 -10.52 -6.81 3.46
N ASN A 175 -10.66 -6.86 4.80
CA ASN A 175 -9.80 -7.68 5.64
C ASN A 175 -10.01 -9.17 5.35
N ASP A 176 -11.27 -9.58 5.18
CA ASP A 176 -11.63 -10.96 4.84
C ASP A 176 -11.16 -11.35 3.44
N ASP A 177 -11.18 -10.40 2.48
CA ASP A 177 -10.66 -10.63 1.13
C ASP A 177 -9.17 -11.00 1.17
N VAL A 178 -8.39 -10.27 1.95
CA VAL A 178 -6.95 -10.51 2.11
C VAL A 178 -6.69 -11.83 2.82
N PHE A 179 -7.48 -12.18 3.83
CA PHE A 179 -7.39 -13.47 4.50
C PHE A 179 -7.75 -14.64 3.57
N ALA A 180 -8.77 -14.48 2.74
CA ALA A 180 -9.18 -15.48 1.74
C ALA A 180 -8.09 -15.72 0.67
N ALA A 181 -7.33 -14.66 0.28
CA ALA A 181 -6.18 -14.82 -0.62
C ALA A 181 -5.11 -15.74 -0.04
N ARG A 182 -4.79 -15.58 1.27
CA ARG A 182 -3.89 -16.48 1.99
C ARG A 182 -4.39 -17.93 1.93
N ALA A 183 -5.66 -18.15 2.24
CA ALA A 183 -6.26 -19.49 2.24
C ALA A 183 -6.16 -20.12 0.85
N TRP A 184 -6.55 -19.39 -0.18
CA TRP A 184 -6.49 -19.86 -1.58
C TRP A 184 -5.06 -20.27 -1.99
N MET A 185 -4.03 -19.48 -1.63
CA MET A 185 -2.64 -19.81 -1.93
C MET A 185 -2.20 -21.13 -1.28
N LEU A 186 -2.52 -21.33 0.01
CA LEU A 186 -2.16 -22.55 0.74
C LEU A 186 -2.92 -23.79 0.26
N GLU A 187 -4.15 -23.60 -0.21
CA GLU A 187 -4.94 -24.67 -0.81
C GLU A 187 -4.41 -25.07 -2.21
N THR A 188 -3.98 -24.09 -2.99
CA THR A 188 -3.52 -24.28 -4.36
C THR A 188 -2.08 -24.79 -4.43
N TYR A 189 -1.18 -24.20 -3.66
CA TYR A 189 0.26 -24.47 -3.73
C TYR A 189 0.76 -25.24 -2.51
N LYS A 190 0.80 -26.56 -2.62
CA LYS A 190 1.16 -27.49 -1.50
C LYS A 190 2.61 -27.38 -1.03
N PHE A 191 3.46 -26.70 -1.78
CA PHE A 191 4.83 -26.38 -1.35
C PHE A 191 4.90 -25.17 -0.41
N LEU A 192 3.80 -24.45 -0.14
CA LEU A 192 3.77 -23.37 0.83
C LEU A 192 3.59 -23.93 2.25
N ASP A 193 4.42 -23.45 3.20
CA ASP A 193 4.31 -23.83 4.61
C ASP A 193 3.31 -22.91 5.34
N PRO A 194 2.18 -23.43 5.80
CA PRO A 194 1.16 -22.61 6.49
C PRO A 194 1.66 -21.98 7.80
N ARG A 195 2.78 -22.46 8.37
CA ARG A 195 3.40 -21.91 9.56
C ARG A 195 4.39 -20.78 9.24
N ARG A 196 4.72 -20.57 7.97
CA ARG A 196 5.65 -19.54 7.50
C ARG A 196 4.97 -18.56 6.56
N VAL A 197 3.83 -18.02 7.00
CA VAL A 197 3.10 -16.99 6.28
C VAL A 197 3.31 -15.65 6.97
N GLY A 198 3.87 -14.66 6.26
CA GLY A 198 3.95 -13.28 6.69
C GLY A 198 2.86 -12.44 6.03
N ILE A 199 2.48 -11.34 6.67
CA ILE A 199 1.62 -10.32 6.06
C ILE A 199 2.28 -8.96 6.16
N MET A 200 2.21 -8.16 5.10
CA MET A 200 2.78 -6.83 5.09
C MET A 200 1.98 -5.86 4.24
N GLY A 201 1.95 -4.59 4.66
CA GLY A 201 1.28 -3.54 3.91
C GLY A 201 1.56 -2.16 4.47
N TRP A 202 1.25 -1.14 3.68
CA TRP A 202 1.41 0.26 4.03
C TRP A 202 0.08 1.00 4.02
N SER A 203 -0.04 2.04 4.86
CA SER A 203 -1.22 2.91 4.86
C SER A 203 -2.49 2.10 5.16
N HIS A 204 -3.48 2.13 4.29
CA HIS A 204 -4.67 1.26 4.37
C HIS A 204 -4.30 -0.23 4.35
N GLY A 205 -3.29 -0.64 3.55
CA GLY A 205 -2.74 -2.00 3.60
C GLY A 205 -2.11 -2.35 4.94
N GLY A 206 -1.51 -1.36 5.62
CA GLY A 206 -1.04 -1.50 7.01
C GLY A 206 -2.18 -1.69 8.00
N MET A 207 -3.30 -1.01 7.81
CA MET A 207 -4.54 -1.23 8.58
C MET A 207 -5.07 -2.65 8.40
N ILE A 208 -5.19 -3.11 7.16
CA ILE A 208 -5.63 -4.47 6.84
C ILE A 208 -4.68 -5.50 7.44
N THR A 209 -3.37 -5.24 7.39
CA THR A 209 -2.35 -6.08 8.03
C THR A 209 -2.60 -6.22 9.53
N LEU A 210 -2.78 -5.10 10.24
CA LEU A 210 -3.07 -5.09 11.67
C LEU A 210 -4.38 -5.80 12.01
N MET A 211 -5.46 -5.51 11.27
CA MET A 211 -6.75 -6.15 11.48
C MET A 211 -6.66 -7.67 11.29
N ASN A 212 -5.93 -8.14 10.29
CA ASN A 212 -5.74 -9.58 10.05
C ASN A 212 -5.03 -10.27 11.21
N ILE A 213 -3.93 -9.72 11.74
CA ILE A 213 -3.22 -10.35 12.86
C ILE A 213 -3.97 -10.24 14.19
N PHE A 214 -4.87 -9.28 14.35
CA PHE A 214 -5.74 -9.19 15.54
C PHE A 214 -6.95 -10.12 15.47
N GLN A 215 -7.43 -10.43 14.28
CA GLN A 215 -8.57 -11.32 14.06
C GLN A 215 -8.15 -12.79 13.89
N HIS A 216 -6.97 -13.03 13.34
CA HIS A 216 -6.44 -14.34 12.96
C HIS A 216 -5.00 -14.54 13.49
N ALA A 217 -4.83 -14.42 14.81
CA ALA A 217 -3.52 -14.38 15.49
C ALA A 217 -2.60 -15.56 15.14
N ASP A 218 -3.16 -16.78 14.98
CA ASP A 218 -2.40 -18.00 14.70
C ASP A 218 -2.14 -18.25 13.20
N SER A 219 -2.59 -17.32 12.35
CA SER A 219 -2.52 -17.50 10.90
C SER A 219 -1.26 -16.89 10.27
N PHE A 220 -0.54 -16.07 11.00
CA PHE A 220 0.64 -15.36 10.49
C PHE A 220 1.83 -15.52 11.44
N ALA A 221 2.99 -15.88 10.89
CA ALA A 221 4.23 -16.02 11.64
C ALA A 221 4.85 -14.66 12.01
N CYS A 222 4.59 -13.62 11.22
CA CYS A 222 4.98 -12.23 11.49
C CYS A 222 4.19 -11.25 10.62
N ALA A 223 4.22 -9.98 11.02
CA ALA A 223 3.56 -8.90 10.30
C ALA A 223 4.41 -7.63 10.23
N TYR A 224 4.34 -6.92 9.11
CA TYR A 224 4.90 -5.59 8.96
C TYR A 224 3.82 -4.58 8.59
N ALA A 225 3.66 -3.53 9.40
CA ALA A 225 2.73 -2.43 9.16
C ALA A 225 3.51 -1.11 8.98
N GLY A 226 3.60 -0.65 7.74
CA GLY A 226 4.24 0.62 7.38
C GLY A 226 3.22 1.75 7.37
N VAL A 227 3.52 2.87 8.04
CA VAL A 227 2.65 4.06 8.11
C VAL A 227 1.15 3.71 8.20
N PRO A 228 0.76 2.79 9.12
CA PRO A 228 -0.57 2.19 9.10
C PRO A 228 -1.65 3.16 9.54
N VAL A 229 -2.77 3.19 8.82
CA VAL A 229 -4.00 3.77 9.37
C VAL A 229 -4.42 2.91 10.56
N SER A 230 -4.54 3.52 11.74
CA SER A 230 -4.74 2.76 12.98
C SER A 230 -5.79 3.33 13.94
N ASP A 231 -6.21 4.59 13.73
CA ASP A 231 -7.23 5.25 14.54
C ASP A 231 -8.15 6.11 13.66
N LEU A 232 -9.30 5.56 13.29
CA LEU A 232 -10.25 6.25 12.42
C LEU A 232 -10.95 7.43 13.10
N VAL A 233 -11.03 7.45 14.41
CA VAL A 233 -11.62 8.58 15.15
C VAL A 233 -10.65 9.77 15.12
N ALA A 234 -9.38 9.55 15.48
CA ALA A 234 -8.35 10.58 15.38
C ALA A 234 -8.20 11.07 13.93
N ARG A 235 -8.24 10.12 12.95
CA ARG A 235 -8.16 10.44 11.53
C ARG A 235 -9.25 11.41 11.08
N MET A 236 -10.47 11.25 11.54
CA MET A 236 -11.57 12.19 11.26
C MET A 236 -11.31 13.57 11.87
N GLY A 237 -10.54 13.65 12.94
CA GLY A 237 -10.19 14.92 13.59
C GLY A 237 -9.28 15.82 12.77
N TYR A 238 -8.38 15.28 11.95
CA TYR A 238 -7.39 16.07 11.18
C TYR A 238 -7.62 16.06 9.66
N LYS A 239 -8.48 15.21 9.12
CA LYS A 239 -8.79 15.18 7.69
C LYS A 239 -9.84 16.25 7.31
N THR A 240 -9.83 16.66 6.02
CA THR A 240 -10.79 17.61 5.45
C THR A 240 -12.22 17.04 5.39
N ASP A 241 -13.21 17.90 5.26
CA ASP A 241 -14.62 17.48 5.16
C ASP A 241 -14.87 16.57 3.95
N SER A 242 -14.23 16.85 2.81
CA SER A 242 -14.33 16.00 1.62
C SER A 242 -13.76 14.59 1.89
N TYR A 243 -12.67 14.50 2.64
CA TYR A 243 -12.08 13.21 3.02
C TYR A 243 -12.98 12.46 4.01
N ARG A 244 -13.52 13.15 5.04
CA ARG A 244 -14.50 12.59 5.99
C ARG A 244 -15.71 12.01 5.28
N LYS A 245 -16.20 12.70 4.23
CA LYS A 245 -17.32 12.24 3.42
C LYS A 245 -17.03 10.89 2.74
N ILE A 246 -15.82 10.67 2.21
CA ILE A 246 -15.43 9.38 1.62
C ILE A 246 -15.56 8.26 2.65
N PHE A 247 -15.15 8.49 3.90
CA PHE A 247 -15.30 7.51 4.97
C PHE A 247 -16.76 7.27 5.33
N SER A 248 -17.56 8.33 5.51
CA SER A 248 -18.97 8.17 5.83
C SER A 248 -19.75 7.45 4.75
N ASP A 249 -19.42 7.69 3.47
CA ASP A 249 -20.02 6.97 2.34
C ASP A 249 -19.61 5.47 2.35
N SER A 250 -18.34 5.18 2.65
CA SER A 250 -17.80 3.81 2.68
C SER A 250 -18.20 3.01 3.91
N ILE A 251 -18.31 3.65 5.09
CA ILE A 251 -18.75 3.03 6.34
C ILE A 251 -20.28 3.07 6.46
N GLY A 252 -20.93 4.02 5.78
CA GLY A 252 -22.37 4.21 5.76
C GLY A 252 -22.91 5.17 6.81
N LYS A 253 -22.05 5.75 7.65
CA LYS A 253 -22.43 6.76 8.68
C LYS A 253 -21.27 7.67 9.00
N ASP A 254 -21.57 8.90 9.39
CA ASP A 254 -20.59 9.86 9.89
C ASP A 254 -20.00 9.41 11.25
N ALA A 255 -18.76 9.84 11.53
CA ALA A 255 -18.07 9.49 12.77
C ALA A 255 -18.74 10.09 14.03
N ASN A 256 -19.34 11.29 13.91
CA ASN A 256 -20.05 11.92 15.02
C ASN A 256 -21.33 11.16 15.39
N ASP A 257 -22.01 10.62 14.37
CA ASP A 257 -23.27 9.88 14.57
C ASP A 257 -23.03 8.42 14.96
N ASN A 258 -21.86 7.87 14.70
CA ASN A 258 -21.57 6.47 14.93
C ASN A 258 -20.11 6.19 15.30
N VAL A 259 -19.61 6.87 16.32
CA VAL A 259 -18.23 6.70 16.79
C VAL A 259 -17.87 5.24 17.10
N LYS A 260 -18.83 4.44 17.56
CA LYS A 260 -18.61 3.01 17.87
C LYS A 260 -18.20 2.20 16.64
N GLU A 261 -18.76 2.49 15.47
CA GLU A 261 -18.39 1.81 14.24
C GLU A 261 -16.97 2.20 13.78
N TYR A 262 -16.58 3.47 13.96
CA TYR A 262 -15.20 3.92 13.68
C TYR A 262 -14.19 3.29 14.63
N LEU A 263 -14.51 3.19 15.93
CA LEU A 263 -13.69 2.46 16.90
C LEU A 263 -13.55 0.99 16.54
N LYS A 264 -14.67 0.32 16.18
CA LYS A 264 -14.67 -1.08 15.76
C LYS A 264 -13.76 -1.32 14.55
N ARG A 265 -13.59 -0.33 13.68
CA ARG A 265 -12.73 -0.37 12.48
C ARG A 265 -11.33 0.18 12.71
N SER A 266 -11.00 0.59 13.94
CA SER A 266 -9.69 1.15 14.30
C SER A 266 -8.78 0.08 14.91
N PRO A 267 -7.65 -0.28 14.28
CA PRO A 267 -6.74 -1.30 14.79
C PRO A 267 -6.31 -1.12 16.24
N TYR A 268 -6.06 0.11 16.71
CA TYR A 268 -5.59 0.35 18.07
C TYR A 268 -6.52 -0.20 19.16
N THR A 269 -7.82 -0.29 18.89
CA THR A 269 -8.82 -0.83 19.84
C THR A 269 -8.67 -2.34 20.08
N TYR A 270 -7.91 -3.02 19.23
CA TYR A 270 -7.62 -4.45 19.30
C TYR A 270 -6.23 -4.76 19.84
N ALA A 271 -5.52 -3.77 20.41
CA ALA A 271 -4.14 -3.93 20.89
C ALA A 271 -3.96 -5.14 21.82
N ALA A 272 -4.93 -5.41 22.70
CA ALA A 272 -4.93 -6.57 23.59
C ALA A 272 -4.84 -7.92 22.87
N LYS A 273 -5.27 -7.99 21.60
CA LYS A 273 -5.27 -9.23 20.79
C LYS A 273 -3.92 -9.53 20.10
N LEU A 274 -2.93 -8.64 20.17
CA LEU A 274 -1.65 -8.90 19.52
C LEU A 274 -0.99 -10.15 20.10
N ALA A 275 -0.78 -11.14 19.26
CA ALA A 275 0.01 -12.35 19.54
C ALA A 275 1.09 -12.59 18.46
N THR A 276 0.87 -12.08 17.26
CA THR A 276 1.79 -12.20 16.12
C THR A 276 2.97 -11.23 16.28
N PRO A 277 4.23 -11.66 16.08
CA PRO A 277 5.38 -10.75 15.98
C PRO A 277 5.12 -9.61 14.99
N LEU A 278 5.29 -8.36 15.41
CA LEU A 278 4.91 -7.17 14.66
C LEU A 278 6.06 -6.17 14.57
N LEU A 279 6.33 -5.65 13.38
CA LEU A 279 7.17 -4.48 13.14
C LEU A 279 6.32 -3.34 12.58
N ILE A 280 6.46 -2.15 13.17
CA ILE A 280 5.77 -0.93 12.75
C ILE A 280 6.80 0.12 12.34
N HIS A 281 6.68 0.70 11.14
CA HIS A 281 7.42 1.89 10.74
C HIS A 281 6.46 3.06 10.51
N SER A 282 6.90 4.28 10.88
CA SER A 282 6.18 5.53 10.60
C SER A 282 7.16 6.68 10.38
N ASN A 283 6.64 7.85 10.01
CA ASN A 283 7.42 9.05 9.71
C ASN A 283 6.74 10.28 10.31
N THR A 284 7.51 11.15 10.96
CA THR A 284 6.95 12.34 11.63
C THR A 284 6.37 13.38 10.68
N ILE A 285 6.78 13.38 9.40
CA ILE A 285 6.27 14.29 8.36
C ILE A 285 5.35 13.59 7.36
N ASP A 286 4.70 12.50 7.77
CA ASP A 286 3.71 11.84 6.96
C ASP A 286 2.48 12.75 6.77
N GLU A 287 2.19 13.10 5.53
CA GLU A 287 1.11 14.03 5.16
C GLU A 287 -0.26 13.34 5.02
N ASP A 288 -0.28 12.01 4.95
CA ASP A 288 -1.55 11.26 4.84
C ASP A 288 -1.94 10.57 6.15
N VAL A 289 -1.08 9.75 6.73
CA VAL A 289 -1.33 9.14 8.04
C VAL A 289 -0.55 9.91 9.10
N ASN A 290 -1.24 10.78 9.84
CA ASN A 290 -0.60 11.54 10.89
C ASN A 290 0.09 10.59 11.87
N VAL A 291 1.35 10.90 12.22
CA VAL A 291 2.15 10.10 13.14
C VAL A 291 1.45 9.85 14.48
N LEU A 292 0.55 10.74 14.90
CA LEU A 292 -0.26 10.57 16.12
C LEU A 292 -1.12 9.31 16.12
N GLU A 293 -1.65 8.87 14.96
CA GLU A 293 -2.38 7.59 14.88
C GLU A 293 -1.47 6.42 15.28
N VAL A 294 -0.24 6.41 14.75
CA VAL A 294 0.73 5.34 15.02
C VAL A 294 1.25 5.42 16.45
N GLN A 295 1.48 6.63 16.98
CA GLN A 295 1.84 6.82 18.37
C GLN A 295 0.74 6.32 19.32
N HIS A 296 -0.54 6.55 18.98
CA HIS A 296 -1.68 6.04 19.75
C HIS A 296 -1.72 4.50 19.72
N LEU A 297 -1.55 3.88 18.55
CA LEU A 297 -1.43 2.42 18.43
C LEU A 297 -0.28 1.87 19.30
N ILE A 298 0.91 2.48 19.21
CA ILE A 298 2.08 2.07 20.00
C ILE A 298 1.81 2.20 21.52
N ALA A 299 1.15 3.30 21.93
CA ALA A 299 0.76 3.50 23.33
C ALA A 299 -0.22 2.44 23.81
N ALA A 300 -1.24 2.12 23.00
CA ALA A 300 -2.21 1.07 23.31
C ALA A 300 -1.55 -0.31 23.42
N LEU A 301 -0.67 -0.68 22.49
CA LEU A 301 0.08 -1.94 22.54
C LEU A 301 0.96 -2.04 23.80
N LYS A 302 1.64 -0.95 24.19
CA LYS A 302 2.44 -0.89 25.42
C LYS A 302 1.58 -1.00 26.68
N ALA A 303 0.43 -0.34 26.71
CA ALA A 303 -0.49 -0.42 27.83
C ALA A 303 -1.02 -1.84 28.07
N GLU A 304 -1.17 -2.62 26.98
CA GLU A 304 -1.55 -4.04 27.03
C GLU A 304 -0.34 -4.99 27.26
N GLY A 305 0.85 -4.46 27.54
CA GLY A 305 2.06 -5.24 27.80
C GLY A 305 2.56 -6.05 26.60
N LYS A 306 2.22 -5.65 25.37
CA LYS A 306 2.56 -6.39 24.15
C LYS A 306 4.01 -6.20 23.75
N GLN A 307 4.61 -7.25 23.19
CA GLN A 307 5.95 -7.23 22.61
C GLN A 307 5.85 -7.01 21.10
N PHE A 308 6.51 -5.97 20.59
CA PHE A 308 6.57 -5.60 19.18
C PHE A 308 7.78 -4.71 18.91
N GLU A 309 8.15 -4.58 17.65
CA GLU A 309 9.20 -3.68 17.21
C GLU A 309 8.57 -2.45 16.54
N SER A 310 9.10 -1.27 16.79
CA SER A 310 8.61 -0.06 16.12
C SER A 310 9.72 0.95 15.92
N LYS A 311 9.66 1.69 14.82
CA LYS A 311 10.56 2.80 14.53
C LYS A 311 9.80 3.94 13.86
N ILE A 312 9.88 5.11 14.46
CA ILE A 312 9.37 6.35 13.88
C ILE A 312 10.57 7.12 13.34
N TYR A 313 10.60 7.33 12.03
CA TYR A 313 11.65 8.09 11.36
C TYR A 313 11.37 9.57 11.51
N GLU A 314 12.40 10.33 11.91
CA GLU A 314 12.30 11.76 12.07
C GLU A 314 12.49 12.47 10.73
N ALA A 315 11.47 13.22 10.28
CA ALA A 315 11.48 14.03 9.07
C ALA A 315 12.05 13.31 7.82
N ALA A 316 11.75 12.01 7.68
CA ALA A 316 12.29 11.21 6.58
C ALA A 316 11.77 11.73 5.23
N PRO A 317 12.65 12.04 4.26
CA PRO A 317 12.25 12.50 2.94
C PRO A 317 11.30 11.51 2.24
N GLY A 318 10.28 12.03 1.57
CA GLY A 318 9.26 11.21 0.91
C GLY A 318 7.98 11.04 1.72
N GLY A 319 7.88 11.63 2.94
CA GLY A 319 6.64 11.71 3.71
C GLY A 319 5.99 10.36 3.89
N HIS A 320 4.76 10.22 3.40
CA HIS A 320 3.99 8.96 3.42
C HIS A 320 4.64 7.81 2.64
N HIS A 321 5.50 8.12 1.65
CA HIS A 321 6.18 7.14 0.81
C HIS A 321 7.64 6.89 1.19
N PHE A 322 8.12 7.42 2.31
CA PHE A 322 9.53 7.52 2.69
C PHE A 322 10.35 6.23 2.50
N ASN A 323 9.81 5.06 2.73
CA ASN A 323 10.51 3.78 2.61
C ASN A 323 10.10 2.95 1.38
N ARG A 324 9.27 3.50 0.49
CA ARG A 324 8.81 2.85 -0.75
C ARG A 324 9.37 3.49 -2.02
N ILE A 325 10.02 4.64 -1.89
CA ILE A 325 10.76 5.31 -2.96
C ILE A 325 12.17 4.73 -3.11
N ASP A 326 12.90 5.13 -4.14
CA ASP A 326 14.28 4.70 -4.35
C ASP A 326 15.28 5.72 -3.79
N SER A 327 15.35 5.82 -2.47
CA SER A 327 16.35 6.60 -1.74
C SER A 327 17.21 5.70 -0.87
N ARG A 328 18.37 6.18 -0.42
CA ARG A 328 19.24 5.44 0.50
C ARG A 328 18.50 5.07 1.79
N LEU A 329 17.84 6.03 2.43
CA LEU A 329 17.06 5.81 3.65
C LEU A 329 15.94 4.78 3.43
N ALA A 330 15.26 4.85 2.28
CA ALA A 330 14.22 3.90 1.93
C ALA A 330 14.76 2.46 1.83
N ARG A 331 15.91 2.27 1.18
CA ARG A 331 16.58 0.97 1.08
C ARG A 331 17.03 0.46 2.46
N GLU A 332 17.59 1.32 3.31
CA GLU A 332 17.96 0.99 4.70
C GLU A 332 16.73 0.57 5.51
N SER A 333 15.63 1.33 5.42
CA SER A 333 14.36 0.98 6.09
C SER A 333 13.78 -0.34 5.61
N ARG A 334 13.81 -0.61 4.29
CA ARG A 334 13.36 -1.91 3.76
C ARG A 334 14.26 -3.06 4.17
N ALA A 335 15.58 -2.84 4.28
CA ALA A 335 16.51 -3.84 4.79
C ALA A 335 16.19 -4.26 6.25
N GLU A 336 15.74 -3.32 7.10
CA GLU A 336 15.23 -3.61 8.43
C GLU A 336 13.99 -4.51 8.37
N VAL A 337 13.03 -4.17 7.48
CA VAL A 337 11.82 -4.99 7.26
C VAL A 337 12.18 -6.41 6.82
N TYR A 338 13.06 -6.54 5.84
CA TYR A 338 13.46 -7.86 5.31
C TYR A 338 14.24 -8.68 6.35
N THR A 339 15.05 -8.03 7.19
CA THR A 339 15.73 -8.69 8.30
C THR A 339 14.73 -9.21 9.33
N PHE A 340 13.70 -8.41 9.63
CA PHE A 340 12.60 -8.85 10.51
C PHE A 340 11.84 -10.03 9.90
N LEU A 341 11.41 -9.96 8.65
CA LEU A 341 10.68 -11.04 7.97
C LEU A 341 11.51 -12.34 7.94
N ARG A 342 12.81 -12.26 7.62
CA ARG A 342 13.70 -13.42 7.54
C ARG A 342 13.84 -14.14 8.88
N ARG A 343 13.78 -13.44 10.00
CA ARG A 343 13.84 -14.02 11.34
C ARG A 343 12.74 -15.06 11.59
N TYR A 344 11.56 -14.82 11.07
CA TYR A 344 10.38 -15.66 11.28
C TYR A 344 10.05 -16.57 10.09
N LEU A 345 10.30 -16.14 8.87
CA LEU A 345 9.87 -16.85 7.68
C LEU A 345 10.94 -17.77 7.08
N LYS A 346 12.23 -17.46 7.27
CA LYS A 346 13.38 -18.30 6.86
C LYS A 346 13.24 -18.77 5.40
N PRO A 347 13.29 -17.84 4.40
CA PRO A 347 13.12 -18.15 2.98
C PRO A 347 14.21 -19.06 2.42
#